data_ecdd875579e62f3cd28ffcec3be4c47b
#
_entry.id   ecdd875579e62f3cd28ffcec3be4c47b
#
_cell.length_a   1.000
_cell.length_b   1.000
_cell.length_c   1.000
_cell.angle_alpha   90.00
_cell.angle_beta   90.00
_cell.angle_gamma   90.00
#
_symmetry.space_group_name_H-M   'P 1'
#
loop_
_entity.id
_entity.type
_entity.pdbx_description
1 polymer ?
#
loop_
_entity_poly.entity_id
_entity_poly.type
_entity_poly.pdbx_seq_one_letter_code
_entity_poly.pdbx_strand_id
1 'polypeptide(L)'
;LALATAGCGAETHPNEPRPQVSLHVSVKIGPKEVIVQPRAIATGPDRTQQIPQNANHPQPPIRGAKGPTNVTFVAANETGFDARLQIRGPKDMGSEPIYAHSPGTLQTDLPSGSYTVAVSGVPGARPGKLVVGHYHASSQNDVLLP
;
A
#
# COMPACT_ATOMS: atom_id res chain seq x y z
N LEU A 1 26.39 -50.71 23.00
CA LEU A 1 26.67 -49.50 22.22
C LEU A 1 25.33 -49.00 21.62
N ALA A 2 24.69 -48.01 22.26
CA ALA A 2 23.44 -47.44 21.80
C ALA A 2 23.71 -46.20 20.95
N LEU A 3 23.41 -46.28 19.63
CA LEU A 3 23.41 -45.09 18.76
C LEU A 3 22.12 -44.34 18.99
N ALA A 4 22.22 -43.17 19.62
CA ALA A 4 21.12 -42.21 19.66
C ALA A 4 21.11 -41.45 18.35
N THR A 5 20.11 -41.70 17.47
CA THR A 5 19.84 -40.87 16.31
C THR A 5 19.12 -39.61 16.81
N ALA A 6 19.84 -38.50 16.89
CA ALA A 6 19.22 -37.20 17.06
C ALA A 6 18.35 -36.91 15.81
N GLY A 7 17.05 -37.07 15.93
CA GLY A 7 16.10 -36.62 14.92
C GLY A 7 16.15 -35.10 14.84
N CYS A 8 16.44 -34.57 13.64
CA CYS A 8 16.22 -33.14 13.35
C CYS A 8 14.72 -32.87 13.56
N GLY A 9 14.39 -32.26 14.68
CA GLY A 9 13.05 -31.73 14.89
C GLY A 9 12.77 -30.70 13.80
N ALA A 10 11.76 -30.95 13.00
CA ALA A 10 11.23 -29.93 12.13
C ALA A 10 10.71 -28.79 13.02
N GLU A 11 11.49 -27.73 13.13
CA GLU A 11 11.02 -26.53 13.81
C GLU A 11 9.85 -25.98 13.00
N THR A 12 8.66 -26.16 13.52
CA THR A 12 7.47 -25.47 13.01
C THR A 12 7.59 -24.02 13.39
N HIS A 13 8.25 -23.23 12.55
CA HIS A 13 8.20 -21.78 12.68
C HIS A 13 6.76 -21.36 12.41
N PRO A 14 6.09 -20.68 13.37
CA PRO A 14 4.81 -20.10 13.07
C PRO A 14 4.99 -19.15 11.89
N ASN A 15 4.21 -19.35 10.83
CA ASN A 15 4.16 -18.41 9.72
C ASN A 15 3.58 -17.10 10.24
N GLU A 16 4.42 -16.26 10.80
CA GLU A 16 4.03 -14.90 11.14
C GLU A 16 3.61 -14.19 9.85
N PRO A 17 2.45 -13.53 9.83
CA PRO A 17 2.04 -12.76 8.66
C PRO A 17 3.12 -11.73 8.38
N ARG A 18 3.64 -11.74 7.15
CA ARG A 18 4.63 -10.76 6.74
C ARG A 18 4.08 -9.35 6.94
N PRO A 19 4.91 -8.40 7.40
CA PRO A 19 4.47 -7.01 7.49
C PRO A 19 3.98 -6.54 6.11
N GLN A 20 2.92 -5.74 6.12
CA GLN A 20 2.35 -5.19 4.90
C GLN A 20 3.41 -4.40 4.14
N VAL A 21 3.56 -4.71 2.86
CA VAL A 21 4.40 -3.92 1.96
C VAL A 21 3.68 -2.61 1.68
N SER A 22 4.35 -1.49 1.90
CA SER A 22 3.80 -0.18 1.58
C SER A 22 3.66 -0.02 0.06
N LEU A 23 2.49 0.40 -0.40
CA LEU A 23 2.27 0.77 -1.80
C LEU A 23 2.72 2.21 -2.02
N HIS A 24 3.48 2.44 -3.09
CA HIS A 24 4.00 3.76 -3.40
C HIS A 24 3.08 4.51 -4.35
N VAL A 25 2.80 5.76 -4.01
CA VAL A 25 2.04 6.71 -4.83
C VAL A 25 2.89 7.94 -5.05
N SER A 26 3.21 8.22 -6.30
CA SER A 26 3.94 9.43 -6.69
C SER A 26 2.99 10.60 -6.78
N VAL A 27 3.37 11.73 -6.18
CA VAL A 27 2.62 12.98 -6.21
C VAL A 27 3.50 14.08 -6.77
N LYS A 28 3.13 14.64 -7.90
CA LYS A 28 3.78 15.81 -8.47
C LYS A 28 2.96 17.05 -8.14
N ILE A 29 3.57 17.99 -7.43
CA ILE A 29 2.96 19.26 -7.08
C ILE A 29 3.42 20.29 -8.10
N GLY A 30 2.52 20.62 -9.03
CA GLY A 30 2.74 21.65 -10.03
C GLY A 30 2.00 22.96 -9.71
N PRO A 31 2.27 24.04 -10.45
CA PRO A 31 1.68 25.36 -10.20
C PRO A 31 0.16 25.41 -10.51
N LYS A 32 -0.34 24.48 -11.31
CA LYS A 32 -1.74 24.46 -11.74
C LYS A 32 -2.52 23.25 -11.23
N GLU A 33 -1.83 22.17 -10.92
CA GLU A 33 -2.47 20.91 -10.53
C GLU A 33 -1.54 20.00 -9.74
N VAL A 34 -2.16 19.10 -9.00
CA VAL A 34 -1.52 17.97 -8.31
C VAL A 34 -1.76 16.72 -9.14
N ILE A 35 -0.69 16.09 -9.61
CA ILE A 35 -0.76 14.85 -10.37
C ILE A 35 -0.46 13.68 -9.45
N VAL A 36 -1.33 12.68 -9.43
CA VAL A 36 -1.22 11.48 -8.60
C VAL A 36 -1.06 10.26 -9.49
N GLN A 37 -0.04 9.45 -9.24
CA GLN A 37 0.24 8.22 -10.00
C GLN A 37 0.72 7.09 -9.09
N PRO A 38 0.12 5.88 -9.17
CA PRO A 38 -1.11 5.57 -9.92
C PRO A 38 -2.35 6.25 -9.30
N ARG A 39 -3.40 6.42 -10.08
CA ARG A 39 -4.68 7.00 -9.58
C ARG A 39 -5.55 6.01 -8.82
N ALA A 40 -5.19 4.74 -8.86
CA ALA A 40 -5.87 3.67 -8.16
C ALA A 40 -4.85 2.65 -7.67
N ILE A 41 -5.01 2.20 -6.43
CA ILE A 41 -4.17 1.20 -5.78
C ILE A 41 -5.06 0.16 -5.09
N ALA A 42 -4.55 -1.04 -4.93
CA ALA A 42 -5.26 -2.16 -4.28
C ALA A 42 -6.66 -2.43 -4.88
N THR A 43 -6.83 -2.19 -6.18
CA THR A 43 -8.11 -2.33 -6.90
C THR A 43 -8.22 -3.64 -7.68
N GLY A 44 -7.27 -4.55 -7.54
CA GLY A 44 -7.31 -5.85 -8.19
C GLY A 44 -8.55 -6.66 -7.79
N PRO A 45 -8.96 -7.63 -8.62
CA PRO A 45 -10.03 -8.54 -8.23
C PRO A 45 -9.65 -9.22 -6.93
N ASP A 46 -10.65 -9.47 -6.07
CA ASP A 46 -10.49 -10.28 -4.87
C ASP A 46 -10.13 -11.69 -5.35
N ARG A 47 -8.85 -11.91 -5.60
CA ARG A 47 -8.35 -13.24 -5.90
C ARG A 47 -8.41 -14.03 -4.60
N THR A 48 -9.58 -14.53 -4.28
CA THR A 48 -9.65 -15.77 -3.54
C THR A 48 -8.88 -16.76 -4.42
N GLN A 49 -7.59 -16.93 -4.16
CA GLN A 49 -6.83 -17.94 -4.83
C GLN A 49 -7.59 -19.24 -4.62
N GLN A 50 -8.20 -19.73 -5.67
CA GLN A 50 -8.55 -21.11 -5.76
C GLN A 50 -7.22 -21.86 -5.90
N ILE A 51 -6.55 -22.06 -4.77
CA ILE A 51 -5.50 -23.07 -4.68
C ILE A 51 -6.18 -24.33 -5.16
N PRO A 52 -5.64 -25.04 -6.20
CA PRO A 52 -6.20 -26.29 -6.64
C PRO A 52 -6.40 -27.15 -5.40
N GLN A 53 -7.62 -27.35 -4.99
CA GLN A 53 -7.93 -28.10 -3.78
C GLN A 53 -7.49 -29.54 -4.06
N ASN A 54 -6.43 -29.97 -3.42
CA ASN A 54 -6.17 -31.39 -3.34
C ASN A 54 -7.35 -32.00 -2.59
N ALA A 55 -8.12 -32.86 -3.27
CA ALA A 55 -9.33 -33.43 -2.74
C ALA A 55 -9.16 -34.13 -1.36
N ASN A 56 -7.93 -34.46 -1.02
CA ASN A 56 -7.58 -35.13 0.23
C ASN A 56 -7.26 -34.19 1.40
N HIS A 57 -7.04 -32.91 1.14
CA HIS A 57 -6.72 -31.92 2.18
C HIS A 57 -7.35 -30.57 1.81
N PRO A 58 -8.65 -30.37 2.11
CA PRO A 58 -9.29 -29.08 1.90
C PRO A 58 -8.63 -28.04 2.79
N GLN A 59 -7.92 -27.11 2.19
CA GLN A 59 -7.39 -25.96 2.92
C GLN A 59 -8.52 -24.95 3.15
N PRO A 60 -8.62 -24.36 4.36
CA PRO A 60 -9.59 -23.32 4.57
C PRO A 60 -9.32 -22.13 3.63
N PRO A 61 -10.35 -21.47 3.11
CA PRO A 61 -10.19 -20.33 2.25
C PRO A 61 -9.37 -19.24 2.99
N ILE A 62 -8.30 -18.79 2.38
CA ILE A 62 -7.52 -17.66 2.88
C ILE A 62 -8.44 -16.44 2.76
N ARG A 63 -9.02 -16.05 3.87
CA ARG A 63 -9.75 -14.78 3.94
C ARG A 63 -8.72 -13.67 3.77
N GLY A 64 -8.83 -12.92 2.67
CA GLY A 64 -8.00 -11.75 2.45
C GLY A 64 -8.04 -10.85 3.70
N ALA A 65 -6.89 -10.39 4.16
CA ALA A 65 -6.83 -9.50 5.30
C ALA A 65 -7.66 -8.25 5.00
N LYS A 66 -8.75 -8.08 5.72
CA LYS A 66 -9.55 -6.86 5.68
C LYS A 66 -8.86 -5.84 6.56
N GLY A 67 -8.20 -4.88 5.97
CA GLY A 67 -7.51 -3.84 6.73
C GLY A 67 -7.21 -2.64 5.86
N PRO A 68 -6.76 -1.54 6.45
CA PRO A 68 -6.29 -0.40 5.71
C PRO A 68 -5.03 -0.77 4.92
N THR A 69 -4.86 -0.14 3.77
CA THR A 69 -3.67 -0.30 2.92
C THR A 69 -2.57 0.64 3.38
N ASN A 70 -1.38 0.14 3.66
CA ASN A 70 -0.23 0.98 3.95
C ASN A 70 0.25 1.65 2.66
N VAL A 71 0.31 2.98 2.65
CA VAL A 71 0.64 3.79 1.48
C VAL A 71 1.75 4.78 1.82
N THR A 72 2.74 4.84 0.95
CA THR A 72 3.79 5.87 1.00
C THR A 72 3.61 6.82 -0.19
N PHE A 73 3.24 8.05 0.10
CA PHE A 73 3.24 9.13 -0.89
C PHE A 73 4.66 9.67 -1.02
N VAL A 74 5.16 9.67 -2.23
CA VAL A 74 6.43 10.30 -2.59
C VAL A 74 6.11 11.54 -3.41
N ALA A 75 6.27 12.71 -2.80
CA ALA A 75 5.91 13.98 -3.42
C ALA A 75 7.14 14.67 -3.99
N ALA A 76 6.97 15.31 -5.15
CA ALA A 76 7.93 16.24 -5.73
C ALA A 76 7.25 17.60 -5.85
N ASN A 77 7.73 18.59 -5.12
CA ASN A 77 7.25 19.97 -5.23
C ASN A 77 8.05 20.71 -6.29
N GLU A 78 7.44 20.93 -7.45
CA GLU A 78 8.05 21.65 -8.58
C GLU A 78 7.70 23.14 -8.58
N THR A 79 7.10 23.63 -7.50
CA THR A 79 6.72 25.04 -7.39
C THR A 79 7.75 25.86 -6.59
N GLY A 80 7.71 27.17 -6.73
CA GLY A 80 8.51 28.09 -5.93
C GLY A 80 7.93 28.38 -4.54
N PHE A 81 6.92 27.62 -4.10
CA PHE A 81 6.23 27.78 -2.81
C PHE A 81 6.40 26.55 -1.94
N ASP A 82 6.49 26.75 -0.63
CA ASP A 82 6.40 25.65 0.31
C ASP A 82 4.97 25.10 0.32
N ALA A 83 4.84 23.79 0.28
CA ALA A 83 3.56 23.12 0.17
C ALA A 83 3.38 22.08 1.29
N ARG A 84 2.11 21.75 1.58
CA ARG A 84 1.76 20.60 2.41
C ARG A 84 0.74 19.76 1.66
N LEU A 85 0.96 18.46 1.59
CA LEU A 85 -0.06 17.54 1.10
C LEU A 85 -1.22 17.48 2.09
N GLN A 86 -2.42 17.45 1.54
CA GLN A 86 -3.67 17.23 2.27
C GLN A 86 -4.42 16.09 1.61
N ILE A 87 -4.49 14.96 2.28
CA ILE A 87 -5.26 13.81 1.84
C ILE A 87 -6.60 13.86 2.54
N ARG A 88 -7.69 13.90 1.78
CA ARG A 88 -9.06 13.97 2.28
C ARG A 88 -9.91 12.85 1.74
N GLY A 89 -10.70 12.22 2.60
CA GLY A 89 -11.56 11.10 2.23
C GLY A 89 -12.06 10.34 3.45
N PRO A 90 -12.13 9.02 3.41
CA PRO A 90 -12.48 8.21 4.58
C PRO A 90 -11.56 8.44 5.79
N LYS A 91 -10.33 8.88 5.55
CA LYS A 91 -9.38 9.32 6.57
C LYS A 91 -8.67 10.58 6.06
N ASP A 92 -8.72 11.62 6.87
CA ASP A 92 -8.05 12.89 6.56
C ASP A 92 -6.66 12.94 7.19
N MET A 93 -5.69 13.49 6.44
CA MET A 93 -4.34 13.68 6.95
C MET A 93 -3.57 14.73 6.16
N GLY A 94 -2.47 15.21 6.74
CA GLY A 94 -1.56 16.13 6.11
C GLY A 94 -0.10 15.73 6.29
N SER A 95 0.75 16.20 5.37
CA SER A 95 2.20 16.03 5.46
C SER A 95 2.86 17.15 6.25
N GLU A 96 4.10 16.92 6.65
CA GLU A 96 5.03 18.00 6.99
C GLU A 96 5.24 18.95 5.78
N PRO A 97 5.76 20.16 5.99
CA PRO A 97 6.08 21.06 4.90
C PRO A 97 7.03 20.43 3.89
N ILE A 98 6.70 20.54 2.62
CA ILE A 98 7.54 20.16 1.49
C ILE A 98 8.04 21.45 0.88
N TYR A 99 9.32 21.74 1.07
CA TYR A 99 9.90 23.00 0.61
C TYR A 99 9.85 23.16 -0.90
N ALA A 100 9.93 24.41 -1.35
CA ALA A 100 9.99 24.74 -2.77
C ALA A 100 11.10 23.93 -3.48
N HIS A 101 10.80 23.36 -4.63
CA HIS A 101 11.71 22.55 -5.45
C HIS A 101 12.34 21.36 -4.71
N SER A 102 11.65 20.78 -3.73
CA SER A 102 12.15 19.71 -2.90
C SER A 102 11.21 18.49 -2.91
N PRO A 103 11.74 17.29 -2.63
CA PRO A 103 10.92 16.11 -2.40
C PRO A 103 10.35 16.10 -0.97
N GLY A 104 9.30 15.31 -0.78
CA GLY A 104 8.72 15.01 0.52
C GLY A 104 8.07 13.64 0.54
N THR A 105 7.86 13.10 1.71
CA THR A 105 7.20 11.79 1.87
C THR A 105 6.13 11.86 2.96
N LEU A 106 5.08 11.06 2.78
CA LEU A 106 4.03 10.84 3.78
C LEU A 106 3.65 9.37 3.76
N GLN A 107 3.86 8.69 4.88
CA GLN A 107 3.44 7.29 5.02
C GLN A 107 2.22 7.19 5.94
N THR A 108 1.27 6.35 5.54
CA THR A 108 0.01 6.21 6.27
C THR A 108 -0.75 4.97 5.88
N ASP A 109 -1.66 4.56 6.77
CA ASP A 109 -2.64 3.51 6.48
C ASP A 109 -3.95 4.15 6.02
N LEU A 110 -4.40 3.79 4.82
CA LEU A 110 -5.61 4.29 4.21
C LEU A 110 -6.69 3.20 4.14
N PRO A 111 -7.86 3.41 4.75
CA PRO A 111 -9.06 2.64 4.46
C PRO A 111 -9.42 2.68 2.98
N SER A 112 -10.14 1.67 2.49
CA SER A 112 -10.65 1.68 1.11
C SER A 112 -11.61 2.85 0.90
N GLY A 113 -11.54 3.45 -0.27
CA GLY A 113 -12.42 4.56 -0.66
C GLY A 113 -11.76 5.53 -1.64
N SER A 114 -12.45 6.61 -1.91
CA SER A 114 -11.98 7.68 -2.80
C SER A 114 -11.38 8.81 -1.99
N TYR A 115 -10.20 9.24 -2.41
CA TYR A 115 -9.45 10.31 -1.75
C TYR A 115 -9.19 11.46 -2.72
N THR A 116 -9.18 12.65 -2.17
CA THR A 116 -8.71 13.86 -2.84
C THR A 116 -7.34 14.20 -2.29
N VAL A 117 -6.37 14.33 -3.18
CA VAL A 117 -4.99 14.73 -2.86
C VAL A 117 -4.84 16.19 -3.25
N ALA A 118 -4.91 17.07 -2.27
CA ALA A 118 -4.77 18.50 -2.43
C ALA A 118 -3.43 18.99 -1.85
N VAL A 119 -3.11 20.23 -2.11
CA VAL A 119 -1.98 20.92 -1.48
C VAL A 119 -2.44 22.25 -0.89
N SER A 120 -1.87 22.61 0.24
CA SER A 120 -1.91 23.99 0.76
C SER A 120 -0.57 24.69 0.49
N GLY A 121 -0.59 26.00 0.40
CA GLY A 121 0.60 26.81 0.14
C GLY A 121 0.87 27.10 -1.33
N VAL A 122 0.22 26.39 -2.27
CA VAL A 122 0.33 26.63 -3.72
C VAL A 122 -1.00 27.20 -4.22
N PRO A 123 -1.11 28.49 -4.49
CA PRO A 123 -2.35 29.11 -4.94
C PRO A 123 -2.83 28.53 -6.28
N GLY A 124 -4.10 28.14 -6.35
CA GLY A 124 -4.75 27.72 -7.57
C GLY A 124 -4.42 26.31 -8.07
N ALA A 125 -3.65 25.53 -7.35
CA ALA A 125 -3.36 24.15 -7.72
C ALA A 125 -4.62 23.27 -7.55
N ARG A 126 -5.07 22.67 -8.65
CA ARG A 126 -6.20 21.74 -8.64
C ARG A 126 -5.81 20.42 -7.98
N PRO A 127 -6.66 19.84 -7.14
CA PRO A 127 -6.36 18.58 -6.47
C PRO A 127 -6.38 17.40 -7.45
N GLY A 128 -5.57 16.39 -7.15
CA GLY A 128 -5.62 15.07 -7.77
C GLY A 128 -6.58 14.14 -7.05
N LYS A 129 -6.83 12.98 -7.63
CA LYS A 129 -7.68 11.93 -7.04
C LYS A 129 -6.92 10.61 -6.93
N LEU A 130 -7.22 9.88 -5.85
CA LEU A 130 -6.70 8.54 -5.60
C LEU A 130 -7.86 7.64 -5.17
N VAL A 131 -7.95 6.45 -5.75
CA VAL A 131 -8.87 5.39 -5.31
C VAL A 131 -8.07 4.32 -4.62
N VAL A 132 -8.44 3.98 -3.40
CA VAL A 132 -7.87 2.89 -2.62
C VAL A 132 -8.88 1.76 -2.54
N GLY A 133 -8.53 0.61 -3.09
CA GLY A 133 -9.34 -0.61 -3.00
C GLY A 133 -9.14 -1.33 -1.67
N HIS A 134 -9.65 -2.54 -1.59
CA HIS A 134 -9.43 -3.39 -0.43
C HIS A 134 -8.01 -3.96 -0.45
N TYR A 135 -7.36 -3.97 0.71
CA TYR A 135 -6.06 -4.61 0.85
C TYR A 135 -6.15 -6.10 0.51
N HIS A 136 -5.26 -6.55 -0.36
CA HIS A 136 -5.08 -7.96 -0.67
C HIS A 136 -3.73 -8.40 -0.13
N ALA A 137 -3.71 -9.38 0.77
CA ALA A 137 -2.47 -10.02 1.15
C ALA A 137 -1.91 -10.74 -0.09
N SER A 138 -0.77 -10.29 -0.60
CA SER A 138 -0.08 -11.04 -1.66
C SER A 138 0.36 -12.38 -1.09
N SER A 139 -0.10 -13.49 -1.67
CA SER A 139 0.52 -14.77 -1.39
C SER A 139 1.89 -14.82 -2.06
N GLN A 140 2.83 -15.53 -1.45
CA GLN A 140 4.17 -15.72 -2.01
C GLN A 140 4.16 -16.33 -3.43
N ASN A 141 3.05 -16.92 -3.84
CA ASN A 141 2.91 -17.60 -5.12
C ASN A 141 2.54 -16.64 -6.28
N ASP A 142 2.17 -15.39 -6.01
CA ASP A 142 1.87 -14.41 -7.06
C ASP A 142 3.13 -13.91 -7.80
N VAL A 143 4.32 -14.22 -7.28
CA VAL A 143 5.59 -13.72 -7.85
C VAL A 143 6.21 -14.71 -8.87
N LEU A 144 5.69 -15.92 -9.00
CA LEU A 144 6.34 -16.99 -9.75
C LEU A 144 5.59 -17.49 -10.99
N LEU A 145 4.61 -16.75 -11.49
CA LEU A 145 4.00 -17.11 -12.79
C LEU A 145 4.52 -16.13 -13.84
N PRO A 146 5.19 -16.66 -14.88
CA PRO A 146 5.60 -15.85 -16.03
C PRO A 146 4.40 -15.33 -16.80
#